data_948289ab587eea2f2ea360f8f166a53f
#
_entry.id   948289ab587eea2f2ea360f8f166a53f
#
_cell.length_a   1.000
_cell.length_b   1.000
_cell.length_c   1.000
_cell.angle_alpha   90.00
_cell.angle_beta   90.00
_cell.angle_gamma   90.00
#
_symmetry.space_group_name_H-M   'P 1'
#
loop_
_entity.id
_entity.type
_entity.pdbx_description
1 polymer ?
#
loop_
_entity_poly.entity_id
_entity_poly.type
_entity_poly.pdbx_seq_one_letter_code
_entity_poly.pdbx_strand_id
1 'polypeptide(L)'
;MNPVNAALCAQLARPWLKEHAQILDPFCGVGTLLIGRNRALAAKTMYGLDIFGDAIEKAKRNTALANCRVNYIQRDFFTFEHDYLFDEIITDLPQASASRTKEEIHHLYLSFFEKAQHLNDGGIVILYAAYPQYAAEAVRRYENFRMEKTFLLNEKTKMTLCIVRYQK
;
A
#
# COMPACT_ATOMS: atom_id res chain seq x y z
N MET A 1 -3.46 -10.73 -1.11
CA MET A 1 -3.43 -10.80 0.38
C MET A 1 -4.71 -11.43 0.92
N ASN A 2 -4.65 -12.21 2.01
CA ASN A 2 -5.84 -12.74 2.68
C ASN A 2 -6.41 -11.73 3.71
N PRO A 3 -7.72 -11.84 4.08
CA PRO A 3 -8.37 -10.88 4.99
C PRO A 3 -7.78 -10.83 6.40
N VAL A 4 -7.24 -11.93 6.92
CA VAL A 4 -6.62 -11.99 8.26
C VAL A 4 -5.35 -11.14 8.29
N ASN A 5 -4.49 -11.29 7.28
CA ASN A 5 -3.28 -10.48 7.16
C ASN A 5 -3.60 -8.99 6.96
N ALA A 6 -4.62 -8.67 6.17
CA ALA A 6 -5.05 -7.28 5.97
C ALA A 6 -5.54 -6.64 7.29
N ALA A 7 -6.33 -7.38 8.08
CA ALA A 7 -6.78 -6.92 9.38
C ALA A 7 -5.61 -6.74 10.37
N LEU A 8 -4.67 -7.71 10.39
CA LEU A 8 -3.47 -7.62 11.23
C LEU A 8 -2.62 -6.40 10.86
N CYS A 9 -2.35 -6.18 9.57
CA CYS A 9 -1.60 -5.02 9.09
C CYS A 9 -2.25 -3.71 9.53
N ALA A 10 -3.58 -3.60 9.36
CA ALA A 10 -4.32 -2.41 9.75
C ALA A 10 -4.28 -2.17 11.26
N GLN A 11 -4.38 -3.22 12.08
CA GLN A 11 -4.28 -3.10 13.55
C GLN A 11 -2.87 -2.72 14.01
N LEU A 12 -1.83 -3.34 13.46
CA LEU A 12 -0.46 -2.98 13.79
C LEU A 12 -0.10 -1.55 13.35
N ALA A 13 -0.63 -1.10 12.21
CA ALA A 13 -0.43 0.26 11.72
C ALA A 13 -1.27 1.31 12.45
N ARG A 14 -2.27 0.91 13.27
CA ARG A 14 -3.24 1.81 13.88
C ARG A 14 -2.65 3.07 14.55
N PRO A 15 -1.51 3.02 15.27
CA PRO A 15 -0.91 4.21 15.87
C PRO A 15 -0.48 5.30 14.88
N TRP A 16 -0.31 4.96 13.61
CA TRP A 16 0.10 5.86 12.52
C TRP A 16 -1.03 6.24 11.58
N LEU A 17 -2.21 5.60 11.71
CA LEU A 17 -3.36 5.90 10.87
C LEU A 17 -3.96 7.26 11.23
N LYS A 18 -4.41 7.99 10.22
CA LYS A 18 -5.13 9.25 10.38
C LYS A 18 -6.64 9.03 10.23
N GLU A 19 -7.42 9.59 11.14
CA GLU A 19 -8.87 9.62 10.99
C GLU A 19 -9.27 10.53 9.83
N HIS A 20 -10.29 10.11 9.07
CA HIS A 20 -10.72 10.80 7.86
C HIS A 20 -9.61 11.02 6.81
N ALA A 21 -8.66 10.07 6.73
CA ALA A 21 -7.57 10.12 5.76
C ALA A 21 -8.07 9.96 4.31
N GLN A 22 -7.32 10.57 3.39
CA GLN A 22 -7.34 10.24 1.97
C GLN A 22 -6.31 9.14 1.71
N ILE A 23 -6.75 8.00 1.21
CA ILE A 23 -5.95 6.78 1.14
C ILE A 23 -5.82 6.30 -0.29
N LEU A 24 -4.63 5.84 -0.68
CA LEU A 24 -4.36 5.19 -1.95
C LEU A 24 -3.79 3.78 -1.71
N ASP A 25 -4.34 2.79 -2.43
CA ASP A 25 -3.68 1.50 -2.65
C ASP A 25 -3.34 1.37 -4.15
N PRO A 26 -2.09 1.57 -4.54
CA PRO A 26 -1.68 1.59 -5.94
C PRO A 26 -1.56 0.20 -6.59
N PHE A 27 -1.71 -0.89 -5.82
CA PHE A 27 -1.70 -2.28 -6.28
C PHE A 27 -2.79 -3.07 -5.54
N CYS A 28 -4.04 -2.56 -5.61
CA CYS A 28 -5.10 -2.96 -4.70
C CYS A 28 -5.58 -4.41 -4.86
N GLY A 29 -5.29 -5.04 -5.99
CA GLY A 29 -5.77 -6.38 -6.29
C GLY A 29 -7.28 -6.49 -6.11
N VAL A 30 -7.71 -7.35 -5.20
CA VAL A 30 -9.14 -7.55 -4.89
C VAL A 30 -9.67 -6.66 -3.74
N GLY A 31 -8.93 -5.63 -3.35
CA GLY A 31 -9.36 -4.60 -2.40
C GLY A 31 -9.26 -4.96 -0.91
N THR A 32 -8.60 -6.06 -0.58
CA THR A 32 -8.60 -6.60 0.80
C THR A 32 -7.92 -5.68 1.81
N LEU A 33 -6.81 -5.02 1.44
CA LEU A 33 -6.10 -4.07 2.31
C LEU A 33 -6.96 -2.84 2.64
N LEU A 34 -7.59 -2.24 1.63
CA LEU A 34 -8.47 -1.08 1.80
C LEU A 34 -9.66 -1.40 2.71
N ILE A 35 -10.26 -2.58 2.57
CA ILE A 35 -11.33 -3.05 3.48
C ILE A 35 -10.81 -3.16 4.91
N GLY A 36 -9.65 -3.78 5.11
CA GLY A 36 -9.01 -3.93 6.42
C GLY A 36 -8.69 -2.58 7.05
N ARG A 37 -8.13 -1.66 6.27
CA ARG A 37 -7.80 -0.29 6.70
C ARG A 37 -9.06 0.48 7.14
N ASN A 38 -10.13 0.45 6.35
CA ASN A 38 -11.37 1.16 6.68
C ASN A 38 -12.05 0.62 7.95
N ARG A 39 -11.93 -0.69 8.20
CA ARG A 39 -12.43 -1.30 9.44
C ARG A 39 -11.64 -0.90 10.69
N ALA A 40 -10.35 -0.63 10.54
CA ALA A 40 -9.50 -0.21 11.67
C ALA A 40 -9.76 1.23 12.09
N LEU A 41 -10.02 2.11 11.12
CA LEU A 41 -10.29 3.53 11.34
C LEU A 41 -10.99 4.11 10.11
N ALA A 42 -12.07 4.88 10.29
CA ALA A 42 -12.84 5.44 9.19
C ALA A 42 -11.99 6.35 8.28
N ALA A 43 -12.09 6.12 6.98
CA ALA A 43 -11.44 6.93 5.95
C ALA A 43 -12.40 7.98 5.39
N LYS A 44 -11.87 9.11 4.90
CA LYS A 44 -12.64 10.12 4.15
C LYS A 44 -12.87 9.65 2.72
N THR A 45 -11.79 9.22 2.07
CA THR A 45 -11.82 8.79 0.67
C THR A 45 -10.75 7.72 0.46
N MET A 46 -11.09 6.69 -0.29
CA MET A 46 -10.15 5.63 -0.66
C MET A 46 -10.12 5.44 -2.16
N TYR A 47 -8.92 5.26 -2.71
CA TYR A 47 -8.65 4.93 -4.10
C TYR A 47 -7.88 3.61 -4.17
N GLY A 48 -8.29 2.75 -5.09
CA GLY A 48 -7.59 1.50 -5.40
C GLY A 48 -7.24 1.43 -6.88
N LEU A 49 -5.97 1.25 -7.19
CA LEU A 49 -5.50 1.04 -8.56
C LEU A 49 -5.06 -0.41 -8.76
N ASP A 50 -5.32 -0.93 -9.94
CA ASP A 50 -4.74 -2.17 -10.43
C ASP A 50 -4.74 -2.14 -11.97
N ILE A 51 -3.75 -2.79 -12.57
CA ILE A 51 -3.67 -2.92 -14.04
C ILE A 51 -4.65 -3.97 -14.59
N PHE A 52 -5.08 -4.90 -13.73
CA PHE A 52 -5.96 -6.00 -14.10
C PHE A 52 -7.43 -5.67 -13.85
N GLY A 53 -8.21 -5.55 -14.92
CA GLY A 53 -9.65 -5.26 -14.84
C GLY A 53 -10.44 -6.29 -14.02
N ASP A 54 -10.09 -7.58 -14.15
CA ASP A 54 -10.71 -8.65 -13.35
C ASP A 54 -10.48 -8.49 -11.84
N ALA A 55 -9.32 -7.99 -11.44
CA ALA A 55 -9.03 -7.69 -10.03
C ALA A 55 -9.92 -6.53 -9.54
N ILE A 56 -10.04 -5.47 -10.35
CA ILE A 56 -10.91 -4.32 -10.07
C ILE A 56 -12.38 -4.74 -9.92
N GLU A 57 -12.90 -5.58 -10.81
CA GLU A 57 -14.29 -6.06 -10.69
C GLU A 57 -14.52 -6.91 -9.41
N LYS A 58 -13.55 -7.75 -9.05
CA LYS A 58 -13.59 -8.49 -7.78
C LYS A 58 -13.50 -7.54 -6.58
N ALA A 59 -12.64 -6.52 -6.64
CA ALA A 59 -12.50 -5.52 -5.60
C ALA A 59 -13.82 -4.76 -5.35
N LYS A 60 -14.51 -4.33 -6.40
CA LYS A 60 -15.83 -3.68 -6.31
C LYS A 60 -16.85 -4.57 -5.59
N ARG A 61 -16.90 -5.87 -5.94
CA ARG A 61 -17.81 -6.83 -5.30
C ARG A 61 -17.45 -7.03 -3.82
N ASN A 62 -16.18 -7.19 -3.49
CA ASN A 62 -15.72 -7.39 -2.12
C ASN A 62 -16.02 -6.19 -1.23
N THR A 63 -15.81 -4.97 -1.73
CA THR A 63 -16.10 -3.74 -0.97
C THR A 63 -17.59 -3.49 -0.81
N ALA A 64 -18.40 -3.83 -1.80
CA ALA A 64 -19.85 -3.81 -1.68
C ALA A 64 -20.35 -4.76 -0.56
N LEU A 65 -19.85 -6.01 -0.55
CA LEU A 65 -20.16 -6.99 0.50
C LEU A 65 -19.65 -6.55 1.90
N ALA A 66 -18.55 -5.83 1.95
CA ALA A 66 -17.98 -5.29 3.18
C ALA A 66 -18.62 -3.97 3.64
N ASN A 67 -19.61 -3.46 2.92
CA ASN A 67 -20.21 -2.14 3.12
C ASN A 67 -19.16 -1.01 3.21
N CYS A 68 -18.19 -1.06 2.29
CA CYS A 68 -17.04 -0.16 2.21
C CYS A 68 -17.07 0.58 0.86
N ARG A 69 -16.77 1.88 0.86
CA ARG A 69 -16.73 2.69 -0.37
C ARG A 69 -15.29 2.93 -0.80
N VAL A 70 -14.95 2.53 -2.03
CA VAL A 70 -13.64 2.73 -2.64
C VAL A 70 -13.82 3.13 -4.10
N ASN A 71 -13.06 4.13 -4.53
CA ASN A 71 -12.97 4.53 -5.93
C ASN A 71 -11.92 3.65 -6.62
N TYR A 72 -12.36 2.68 -7.40
CA TYR A 72 -11.47 1.78 -8.13
C TYR A 72 -11.22 2.27 -9.55
N ILE A 73 -9.95 2.29 -9.96
CA ILE A 73 -9.50 2.73 -11.28
C ILE A 73 -8.59 1.65 -11.86
N GLN A 74 -8.93 1.12 -13.04
CA GLN A 74 -8.02 0.25 -13.77
C GLN A 74 -6.93 1.10 -14.41
N ARG A 75 -5.76 1.18 -13.78
CA ARG A 75 -4.62 1.96 -14.24
C ARG A 75 -3.31 1.47 -13.65
N ASP A 76 -2.24 1.67 -14.41
CA ASP A 76 -0.87 1.54 -13.90
C ASP A 76 -0.55 2.70 -12.95
N PHE A 77 -0.07 2.39 -11.75
CA PHE A 77 0.33 3.38 -10.75
C PHE A 77 1.38 4.35 -11.27
N PHE A 78 2.31 3.90 -12.09
CA PHE A 78 3.39 4.74 -12.59
C PHE A 78 2.93 5.80 -13.61
N THR A 79 1.76 5.60 -14.21
CA THR A 79 1.11 6.56 -15.13
C THR A 79 -0.06 7.29 -14.46
N PHE A 80 -0.35 6.99 -13.20
CA PHE A 80 -1.43 7.63 -12.46
C PHE A 80 -1.02 9.02 -11.99
N GLU A 81 -1.87 9.99 -12.25
CA GLU A 81 -1.76 11.36 -11.76
C GLU A 81 -3.06 11.75 -11.06
N HIS A 82 -2.95 12.55 -10.03
CA HIS A 82 -4.08 13.01 -9.25
C HIS A 82 -3.82 14.42 -8.72
N ASP A 83 -4.88 15.24 -8.67
CA ASP A 83 -4.78 16.65 -8.28
C ASP A 83 -4.58 16.84 -6.78
N TYR A 84 -4.88 15.84 -5.96
CA TYR A 84 -4.63 15.91 -4.53
C TYR A 84 -3.58 14.93 -4.03
N LEU A 85 -3.01 15.32 -2.88
CA LEU A 85 -2.08 14.48 -2.14
C LEU A 85 -2.85 13.55 -1.20
N PHE A 86 -2.26 12.41 -0.90
CA PHE A 86 -2.82 11.41 -0.01
C PHE A 86 -2.22 11.52 1.40
N ASP A 87 -2.99 11.22 2.42
CA ASP A 87 -2.49 11.08 3.79
C ASP A 87 -1.80 9.73 4.00
N GLU A 88 -2.26 8.71 3.29
CA GLU A 88 -1.77 7.32 3.43
C GLU A 88 -1.68 6.64 2.07
N ILE A 89 -0.57 5.93 1.84
CA ILE A 89 -0.47 4.88 0.82
C ILE A 89 -0.36 3.55 1.56
N ILE A 90 -1.29 2.63 1.32
CA ILE A 90 -1.26 1.28 1.89
C ILE A 90 -1.24 0.25 0.77
N THR A 91 -0.26 -0.65 0.76
CA THR A 91 -0.13 -1.57 -0.36
C THR A 91 0.64 -2.86 -0.06
N ASP A 92 0.36 -3.89 -0.86
CA ASP A 92 1.10 -5.15 -0.99
C ASP A 92 1.78 -5.16 -2.37
N LEU A 93 3.06 -4.82 -2.41
CA LEU A 93 3.79 -4.78 -3.68
C LEU A 93 3.89 -6.16 -4.32
N PRO A 94 3.85 -6.23 -5.65
CA PRO A 94 4.05 -7.47 -6.37
C PRO A 94 5.32 -8.22 -5.95
N GLN A 95 5.24 -9.54 -5.97
CA GLN A 95 6.35 -10.42 -5.59
C GLN A 95 6.97 -11.07 -6.83
N ALA A 96 8.19 -11.58 -6.68
CA ALA A 96 8.83 -12.37 -7.72
C ALA A 96 8.01 -13.63 -8.03
N SER A 97 7.97 -13.98 -9.30
CA SER A 97 7.20 -15.12 -9.83
C SER A 97 7.90 -15.66 -11.07
N ALA A 98 7.30 -16.63 -11.74
CA ALA A 98 7.81 -17.12 -13.02
C ALA A 98 7.89 -16.03 -14.11
N SER A 99 7.07 -14.97 -13.99
CA SER A 99 6.99 -13.86 -14.93
C SER A 99 7.67 -12.56 -14.44
N ARG A 100 8.26 -12.56 -13.22
CA ARG A 100 8.95 -11.39 -12.63
C ARG A 100 10.17 -11.81 -11.83
N THR A 101 11.32 -11.32 -12.23
CA THR A 101 12.58 -11.59 -11.54
C THR A 101 12.71 -10.79 -10.24
N LYS A 102 13.69 -11.15 -9.41
CA LYS A 102 13.99 -10.38 -8.19
C LYS A 102 14.54 -8.99 -8.51
N GLU A 103 15.28 -8.85 -9.60
CA GLU A 103 15.83 -7.58 -10.10
C GLU A 103 14.70 -6.64 -10.50
N GLU A 104 13.69 -7.12 -11.23
CA GLU A 104 12.51 -6.35 -11.59
C GLU A 104 11.72 -5.91 -10.35
N ILE A 105 11.60 -6.79 -9.33
CA ILE A 105 10.98 -6.43 -8.06
C ILE A 105 11.81 -5.39 -7.30
N HIS A 106 13.13 -5.50 -7.29
CA HIS A 106 14.00 -4.49 -6.68
C HIS A 106 13.79 -3.12 -7.33
N HIS A 107 13.82 -3.06 -8.65
CA HIS A 107 13.50 -1.82 -9.39
C HIS A 107 12.10 -1.31 -9.09
N LEU A 108 11.11 -2.19 -8.97
CA LEU A 108 9.73 -1.81 -8.62
C LEU A 108 9.68 -1.09 -7.26
N TYR A 109 10.40 -1.57 -6.24
CA TYR A 109 10.46 -0.90 -4.93
C TYR A 109 11.08 0.51 -5.04
N LEU A 110 12.16 0.68 -5.78
CA LEU A 110 12.78 1.99 -6.00
C LEU A 110 11.82 2.95 -6.71
N SER A 111 11.26 2.52 -7.84
CA SER A 111 10.30 3.34 -8.61
C SER A 111 9.02 3.64 -7.83
N PHE A 112 8.57 2.70 -6.98
CA PHE A 112 7.43 2.94 -6.10
C PHE A 112 7.67 4.12 -5.15
N PHE A 113 8.79 4.16 -4.45
CA PHE A 113 9.11 5.26 -3.54
C PHE A 113 9.37 6.57 -4.28
N GLU A 114 9.97 6.52 -5.47
CA GLU A 114 10.11 7.69 -6.34
C GLU A 114 8.73 8.29 -6.70
N LYS A 115 7.77 7.45 -7.08
CA LYS A 115 6.41 7.87 -7.43
C LYS A 115 5.54 8.20 -6.20
N ALA A 116 5.81 7.62 -5.05
CA ALA A 116 5.04 7.81 -3.81
C ALA A 116 5.14 9.22 -3.19
N GLN A 117 5.80 10.17 -3.87
CA GLN A 117 5.90 11.58 -3.46
C GLN A 117 4.55 12.34 -3.51
N HIS A 118 3.48 11.72 -3.98
CA HIS A 118 2.11 12.26 -3.92
C HIS A 118 1.47 12.16 -2.53
N LEU A 119 2.30 12.18 -1.50
CA LEU A 119 1.85 12.22 -0.10
C LEU A 119 1.80 13.66 0.42
N ASN A 120 0.85 13.91 1.31
CA ASN A 120 0.86 15.10 2.16
C ASN A 120 2.09 15.07 3.08
N ASP A 121 2.59 16.24 3.47
CA ASP A 121 3.62 16.31 4.49
C ASP A 121 3.17 15.62 5.79
N GLY A 122 4.05 14.79 6.36
CA GLY A 122 3.70 13.90 7.46
C GLY A 122 2.87 12.67 7.10
N GLY A 123 2.55 12.48 5.80
CA GLY A 123 1.87 11.28 5.31
C GLY A 123 2.67 10.01 5.50
N ILE A 124 2.01 8.86 5.38
CA ILE A 124 2.65 7.55 5.62
C ILE A 124 2.46 6.58 4.47
N VAL A 125 3.47 5.72 4.29
CA VAL A 125 3.39 4.49 3.50
C VAL A 125 3.31 3.31 4.45
N ILE A 126 2.29 2.47 4.28
CA ILE A 126 2.10 1.20 5.00
C ILE A 126 2.29 0.10 3.96
N LEU A 127 3.45 -0.54 4.03
CA LEU A 127 3.88 -1.50 3.02
C LEU A 127 3.95 -2.91 3.59
N TYR A 128 3.15 -3.83 3.04
CA TYR A 128 3.27 -5.26 3.28
C TYR A 128 4.32 -5.84 2.33
N ALA A 129 5.53 -6.08 2.84
CA ALA A 129 6.72 -6.32 2.05
C ALA A 129 7.23 -7.76 2.15
N ALA A 130 7.31 -8.44 1.01
CA ALA A 130 8.03 -9.71 0.87
C ALA A 130 9.56 -9.52 0.85
N TYR A 131 10.01 -8.32 0.49
CA TYR A 131 11.42 -7.95 0.39
C TYR A 131 11.69 -6.68 1.21
N PRO A 132 11.68 -6.77 2.57
CA PRO A 132 11.86 -5.60 3.43
C PRO A 132 13.20 -4.91 3.25
N GLN A 133 14.24 -5.62 2.79
CA GLN A 133 15.54 -5.06 2.46
C GLN A 133 15.45 -4.06 1.27
N TYR A 134 14.61 -4.31 0.26
CA TYR A 134 14.41 -3.40 -0.85
C TYR A 134 13.65 -2.14 -0.42
N ALA A 135 12.67 -2.30 0.47
CA ALA A 135 12.00 -1.16 1.09
C ALA A 135 12.97 -0.29 1.90
N ALA A 136 13.82 -0.92 2.71
CA ALA A 136 14.83 -0.20 3.51
C ALA A 136 15.87 0.50 2.64
N GLU A 137 16.28 -0.09 1.52
CA GLU A 137 17.19 0.53 0.56
C GLU A 137 16.52 1.74 -0.12
N ALA A 138 15.30 1.58 -0.62
CA ALA A 138 14.56 2.67 -1.25
C ALA A 138 14.35 3.85 -0.31
N VAL A 139 13.95 3.59 0.95
CA VAL A 139 13.80 4.64 1.97
C VAL A 139 15.12 5.39 2.24
N ARG A 140 16.27 4.70 2.25
CA ARG A 140 17.57 5.38 2.39
C ARG A 140 17.98 6.22 1.19
N ARG A 141 17.50 5.88 0.01
CA ARG A 141 17.81 6.58 -1.23
C ARG A 141 17.07 7.93 -1.36
N TYR A 142 15.87 8.02 -0.79
CA TYR A 142 15.03 9.21 -0.88
C TYR A 142 14.94 9.90 0.48
N GLU A 143 15.59 11.06 0.62
CA GLU A 143 15.72 11.82 1.88
C GLU A 143 14.37 12.19 2.52
N ASN A 144 13.32 12.29 1.70
CA ASN A 144 11.97 12.61 2.15
C ASN A 144 11.26 11.45 2.86
N PHE A 145 11.84 10.25 2.88
CA PHE A 145 11.24 9.09 3.52
C PHE A 145 12.06 8.63 4.72
N ARG A 146 11.37 8.26 5.80
CA ARG A 146 11.98 7.69 6.99
C ARG A 146 11.25 6.43 7.44
N MET A 147 11.98 5.35 7.67
CA MET A 147 11.42 4.14 8.27
C MET A 147 11.07 4.41 9.74
N GLU A 148 9.79 4.38 10.08
CA GLU A 148 9.28 4.59 11.44
C GLU A 148 9.27 3.30 12.24
N LYS A 149 8.77 2.21 11.63
CA LYS A 149 8.61 0.92 12.29
C LYS A 149 8.59 -0.23 11.28
N THR A 150 9.03 -1.38 11.72
CA THR A 150 8.85 -2.65 11.02
C THR A 150 8.30 -3.71 11.96
N PHE A 151 7.43 -4.58 11.45
CA PHE A 151 6.88 -5.73 12.16
C PHE A 151 7.11 -6.98 11.31
N LEU A 152 7.92 -7.91 11.80
CA LEU A 152 8.08 -9.22 11.15
C LEU A 152 6.80 -10.03 11.38
N LEU A 153 6.08 -10.33 10.31
CA LEU A 153 4.78 -11.01 10.35
C LEU A 153 4.92 -12.53 10.15
N ASN A 154 5.97 -12.95 9.44
CA ASN A 154 6.23 -14.35 9.17
C ASN A 154 7.73 -14.61 9.04
N GLU A 155 8.28 -15.43 9.94
CA GLU A 155 9.71 -15.73 9.96
C GLU A 155 10.20 -16.56 8.76
N LYS A 156 9.35 -17.46 8.25
CA LYS A 156 9.71 -18.32 7.12
C LYS A 156 9.80 -17.54 5.81
N THR A 157 8.79 -16.71 5.54
CA THR A 157 8.71 -15.92 4.31
C THR A 157 9.35 -14.55 4.41
N LYS A 158 9.80 -14.15 5.63
CA LYS A 158 10.33 -12.81 5.94
C LYS A 158 9.34 -11.68 5.65
N MET A 159 8.06 -12.02 5.51
CA MET A 159 7.01 -11.04 5.30
C MET A 159 6.98 -10.02 6.43
N THR A 160 7.08 -8.76 6.09
CA THR A 160 7.26 -7.66 7.03
C THR A 160 6.29 -6.53 6.70
N LEU A 161 5.64 -5.97 7.73
CA LEU A 161 4.93 -4.71 7.62
C LEU A 161 5.91 -3.57 7.88
N CYS A 162 6.07 -2.68 6.92
CA CYS A 162 6.91 -1.49 7.03
C CYS A 162 6.02 -0.25 7.14
N ILE A 163 6.28 0.60 8.12
CA ILE A 163 5.65 1.90 8.30
C ILE A 163 6.71 2.95 7.97
N VAL A 164 6.45 3.75 6.95
CA VAL A 164 7.39 4.75 6.42
C VAL A 164 6.71 6.11 6.42
N ARG A 165 7.34 7.10 7.03
CA ARG A 165 6.87 8.49 7.04
C ARG A 165 7.47 9.27 5.89
N TYR A 166 6.63 10.09 5.28
CA TYR A 166 7.03 11.09 4.30
C TYR A 166 7.11 12.47 4.98
N GLN A 167 8.18 13.20 4.74
CA GLN A 167 8.40 14.56 5.22
C GLN A 167 9.00 15.38 4.07
N LYS A 168 8.41 16.53 3.78
CA LYS A 168 8.94 17.49 2.79
C LYS A 168 10.12 18.25 3.34
#